data_cd51a45271da16401186d302eb061729
#
_entry.id   cd51a45271da16401186d302eb061729
#
_cell.length_a   1.000
_cell.length_b   1.000
_cell.length_c   1.000
_cell.angle_alpha   90.00
_cell.angle_beta   90.00
_cell.angle_gamma   90.00
#
_symmetry.space_group_name_H-M   'P 1'
#
loop_
_entity.id
_entity.type
_entity.pdbx_description
1 polymer ?
#
loop_
_entity_poly.entity_id
_entity_poly.type
_entity_poly.pdbx_seq_one_letter_code
_entity_poly.pdbx_strand_id
1 'polypeptide(L)'
;MTIFLFFIVSIIIITSSLLVILSKNPIHSVLFLILVFFNTSILFLFSNAEFLAMILLIVNIGAVAVLFLFVVMMLDINITKQRQTFLNYLPTGLFIGFIILMELIYVVSQSNVNFVKTNSSYINISNQILENTKIIG
;
A
#
# COMPACT_ATOMS: atom_id res chain seq x y z
N MET A 1 -12.01 9.74 -16.39
CA MET A 1 -11.73 8.33 -16.71
C MET A 1 -10.64 7.75 -15.81
N THR A 2 -9.46 8.36 -15.70
CA THR A 2 -8.34 7.84 -14.87
C THR A 2 -8.69 7.65 -13.39
N ILE A 3 -9.44 8.58 -12.78
CA ILE A 3 -9.86 8.48 -11.37
C ILE A 3 -10.76 7.25 -11.14
N PHE A 4 -11.68 6.98 -12.04
CA PHE A 4 -12.57 5.83 -11.94
C PHE A 4 -11.80 4.51 -12.04
N LEU A 5 -10.85 4.40 -12.97
CA LEU A 5 -9.97 3.24 -13.10
C LEU A 5 -9.10 3.05 -11.85
N PHE A 6 -8.60 4.16 -11.28
CA PHE A 6 -7.83 4.12 -10.03
C PHE A 6 -8.64 3.51 -8.88
N PHE A 7 -9.89 3.93 -8.70
CA PHE A 7 -10.76 3.36 -7.66
C PHE A 7 -11.03 1.87 -7.86
N ILE A 8 -11.28 1.43 -9.09
CA ILE A 8 -11.50 0.01 -9.39
C ILE A 8 -10.28 -0.82 -9.03
N VAL A 9 -9.09 -0.41 -9.50
CA VAL A 9 -7.84 -1.12 -9.22
C VAL A 9 -7.54 -1.15 -7.73
N SER A 10 -7.79 -0.05 -7.02
CA SER A 10 -7.60 0.05 -5.56
C SER A 10 -8.49 -0.94 -4.81
N ILE A 11 -9.76 -1.06 -5.18
CA ILE A 11 -10.69 -2.04 -4.58
C ILE A 11 -10.22 -3.46 -4.84
N ILE A 12 -9.76 -3.77 -6.05
CA ILE A 12 -9.23 -5.09 -6.39
C ILE A 12 -7.99 -5.42 -5.53
N ILE A 13 -7.09 -4.47 -5.32
CA ILE A 13 -5.91 -4.66 -4.47
C ILE A 13 -6.32 -4.97 -3.03
N ILE A 14 -7.22 -4.19 -2.46
CA ILE A 14 -7.69 -4.38 -1.08
C ILE A 14 -8.35 -5.74 -0.91
N THR A 15 -9.26 -6.11 -1.80
CA THR A 15 -9.95 -7.41 -1.74
C THR A 15 -8.99 -8.58 -1.92
N SER A 16 -8.06 -8.49 -2.87
CA SER A 16 -7.05 -9.52 -3.09
C SER A 16 -6.09 -9.64 -1.90
N SER A 17 -5.71 -8.53 -1.28
CA SER A 17 -4.87 -8.53 -0.07
C SER A 17 -5.55 -9.21 1.11
N LEU A 18 -6.85 -8.99 1.29
CA LEU A 18 -7.63 -9.71 2.30
C LEU A 18 -7.68 -11.22 2.00
N LEU A 19 -7.85 -11.60 0.74
CA LEU A 19 -7.86 -13.00 0.33
C LEU A 19 -6.52 -13.70 0.55
N VAL A 20 -5.39 -12.99 0.43
CA VAL A 20 -4.06 -13.51 0.79
C VAL A 20 -4.04 -13.96 2.25
N ILE A 21 -4.56 -13.14 3.15
CA ILE A 21 -4.56 -13.41 4.59
C ILE A 21 -5.56 -14.52 4.96
N LEU A 22 -6.73 -14.54 4.34
CA LEU A 22 -7.78 -15.52 4.61
C LEU A 22 -7.52 -16.89 3.97
N SER A 23 -6.61 -16.98 2.99
CA SER A 23 -6.33 -18.21 2.28
C SER A 23 -5.68 -19.25 3.20
N LYS A 24 -6.27 -20.44 3.23
CA LYS A 24 -5.78 -21.57 4.03
C LYS A 24 -4.64 -22.31 3.33
N ASN A 25 -4.64 -22.30 2.00
CA ASN A 25 -3.62 -22.96 1.19
C ASN A 25 -2.50 -21.98 0.85
N PRO A 26 -1.23 -22.32 1.17
CA PRO A 26 -0.10 -21.43 0.88
C PRO A 26 0.06 -21.15 -0.62
N ILE A 27 -0.28 -22.10 -1.48
CA ILE A 27 -0.23 -21.92 -2.94
C ILE A 27 -1.23 -20.87 -3.41
N HIS A 28 -2.47 -20.92 -2.92
CA HIS A 28 -3.51 -19.92 -3.23
C HIS A 28 -3.14 -18.53 -2.68
N SER A 29 -2.56 -18.49 -1.48
CA SER A 29 -2.09 -17.23 -0.88
C SER A 29 -1.04 -16.56 -1.75
N VAL A 30 -0.07 -17.31 -2.27
CA VAL A 30 0.96 -16.77 -3.17
C VAL A 30 0.39 -16.29 -4.50
N LEU A 31 -0.58 -17.02 -5.06
CA LEU A 31 -1.25 -16.58 -6.29
C LEU A 31 -1.99 -15.25 -6.11
N PHE A 32 -2.71 -15.08 -4.99
CA PHE A 32 -3.33 -13.78 -4.67
C PHE A 32 -2.30 -12.69 -4.41
N LEU A 33 -1.17 -13.02 -3.79
CA LEU A 33 -0.07 -12.08 -3.57
C LEU A 33 0.52 -11.58 -4.90
N ILE A 34 0.73 -12.48 -5.86
CA ILE A 34 1.18 -12.12 -7.21
C ILE A 34 0.16 -11.17 -7.87
N LEU A 35 -1.12 -11.45 -7.71
CA LEU A 35 -2.18 -10.62 -8.25
C LEU A 35 -2.21 -9.23 -7.62
N VAL A 36 -1.96 -9.11 -6.32
CA VAL A 36 -1.81 -7.82 -5.62
C VAL A 36 -0.64 -7.03 -6.20
N PHE A 37 0.53 -7.64 -6.34
CA PHE A 37 1.71 -6.96 -6.91
C PHE A 37 1.52 -6.53 -8.36
N PHE A 38 0.84 -7.35 -9.15
CA PHE A 38 0.49 -7.02 -10.53
C PHE A 38 -0.41 -5.76 -10.60
N ASN A 39 -1.47 -5.73 -9.81
CA ASN A 39 -2.37 -4.57 -9.75
C ASN A 39 -1.66 -3.33 -9.17
N THR A 40 -0.78 -3.49 -8.19
CA THR A 40 0.03 -2.40 -7.64
C THR A 40 0.96 -1.81 -8.72
N SER A 41 1.55 -2.64 -9.56
CA SER A 41 2.36 -2.17 -10.69
C SER A 41 1.54 -1.30 -11.67
N ILE A 42 0.28 -1.67 -11.92
CA ILE A 42 -0.65 -0.86 -12.73
C ILE A 42 -0.90 0.50 -12.07
N LEU A 43 -1.04 0.57 -10.75
CA LEU A 43 -1.16 1.85 -10.03
C LEU A 43 0.07 2.75 -10.21
N PHE A 44 1.27 2.17 -10.18
CA PHE A 44 2.50 2.93 -10.44
C PHE A 44 2.57 3.46 -11.88
N LEU A 45 2.05 2.72 -12.85
CA LEU A 45 1.91 3.22 -14.23
C LEU A 45 0.98 4.44 -14.29
N PHE A 46 -0.14 4.43 -13.59
CA PHE A 46 -1.02 5.60 -13.51
C PHE A 46 -0.39 6.81 -12.82
N SER A 47 0.57 6.59 -11.93
CA SER A 47 1.32 7.65 -11.25
C SER A 47 2.52 8.17 -12.05
N ASN A 48 2.67 7.81 -13.34
CA ASN A 48 3.82 8.10 -14.19
C ASN A 48 5.17 7.58 -13.66
N ALA A 49 5.14 6.57 -12.79
CA ALA A 49 6.33 5.91 -12.25
C ALA A 49 6.61 4.59 -13.00
N GLU A 50 6.78 4.68 -14.31
CA GLU A 50 6.94 3.52 -15.22
C GLU A 50 8.13 2.64 -14.84
N PHE A 51 9.25 3.24 -14.49
CA PHE A 51 10.45 2.52 -14.07
C PHE A 51 10.23 1.69 -12.81
N LEU A 52 9.56 2.28 -11.82
CA LEU A 52 9.23 1.59 -10.57
C LEU A 52 8.24 0.44 -10.79
N ALA A 53 7.25 0.65 -11.67
CA ALA A 53 6.30 -0.40 -12.06
C ALA A 53 7.00 -1.60 -12.69
N MET A 54 7.95 -1.37 -13.59
CA MET A 54 8.71 -2.43 -14.25
C MET A 54 9.61 -3.20 -13.29
N ILE A 55 10.30 -2.52 -12.37
CA ILE A 55 11.10 -3.16 -11.33
C ILE A 55 10.20 -4.04 -10.44
N LEU A 56 9.05 -3.54 -10.03
CA LEU A 56 8.11 -4.25 -9.17
C LEU A 56 7.61 -5.53 -9.85
N LEU A 57 7.33 -5.49 -11.16
CA LEU A 57 6.95 -6.66 -11.93
C LEU A 57 8.09 -7.68 -12.03
N ILE A 58 9.27 -7.24 -12.43
CA ILE A 58 10.39 -8.14 -12.69
C ILE A 58 10.92 -8.77 -11.41
N VAL A 59 11.10 -7.98 -10.35
CA VAL A 59 11.71 -8.45 -9.10
C VAL A 59 10.71 -9.18 -8.23
N ASN A 60 9.54 -8.61 -7.97
CA ASN A 60 8.58 -9.21 -7.04
C ASN A 60 7.81 -10.36 -7.67
N ILE A 61 7.37 -10.26 -8.91
CA ILE A 61 6.63 -11.32 -9.57
C ILE A 61 7.58 -12.33 -10.19
N GLY A 62 8.59 -11.86 -10.91
CA GLY A 62 9.51 -12.72 -11.63
C GLY A 62 10.44 -13.52 -10.73
N ALA A 63 11.03 -12.91 -9.73
CA ALA A 63 12.02 -13.58 -8.88
C ALA A 63 11.43 -14.05 -7.54
N VAL A 64 10.86 -13.12 -6.76
CA VAL A 64 10.46 -13.42 -5.37
C VAL A 64 9.24 -14.35 -5.32
N ALA A 65 8.20 -14.05 -6.10
CA ALA A 65 6.98 -14.86 -6.09
C ALA A 65 7.22 -16.27 -6.66
N VAL A 66 8.00 -16.39 -7.73
CA VAL A 66 8.34 -17.70 -8.31
C VAL A 66 9.21 -18.52 -7.36
N LEU A 67 10.20 -17.90 -6.73
CA LEU A 67 11.03 -18.58 -5.73
C LEU A 67 10.19 -19.07 -4.55
N PHE A 68 9.31 -18.23 -4.04
CA PHE A 68 8.43 -18.57 -2.91
C PHE A 68 7.46 -19.70 -3.30
N LEU A 69 6.88 -19.65 -4.48
CA LEU A 69 6.01 -20.70 -5.00
C LEU A 69 6.75 -22.02 -5.11
N PHE A 70 8.00 -22.01 -5.57
CA PHE A 70 8.84 -23.19 -5.67
C PHE A 70 9.16 -23.77 -4.30
N VAL A 71 9.53 -22.94 -3.32
CA VAL A 71 9.81 -23.36 -1.95
C VAL A 71 8.57 -23.98 -1.29
N VAL A 72 7.41 -23.34 -1.44
CA VAL A 72 6.14 -23.84 -0.89
C VAL A 72 5.73 -25.16 -1.53
N MET A 73 6.00 -25.35 -2.82
CA MET A 73 5.70 -26.59 -3.53
C MET A 73 6.62 -27.76 -3.09
N MET A 74 7.88 -27.45 -2.71
CA MET A 74 8.80 -28.46 -2.17
C MET A 74 8.55 -28.80 -0.71
N LEU A 75 8.01 -27.85 0.09
CA LEU A 75 7.59 -28.14 1.45
C LEU A 75 6.21 -28.80 1.40
N ASP A 76 6.14 -30.07 1.70
CA ASP A 76 4.89 -30.81 1.93
C ASP A 76 4.26 -30.32 3.26
N ILE A 77 3.58 -29.16 3.19
CA ILE A 77 2.96 -28.54 4.36
C ILE A 77 1.66 -29.29 4.66
N ASN A 78 1.68 -30.05 5.72
CA ASN A 78 0.52 -30.77 6.26
C ASN A 78 -0.52 -29.74 6.78
N ILE A 79 -1.50 -29.42 5.93
CA ILE A 79 -2.49 -28.34 6.11
C ILE A 79 -3.45 -28.60 7.30
N THR A 80 -3.50 -29.82 7.79
CA THR A 80 -4.50 -30.27 8.77
C THR A 80 -4.29 -29.76 10.20
N LYS A 81 -3.09 -29.32 10.57
CA LYS A 81 -2.75 -28.91 11.95
C LYS A 81 -2.93 -27.40 12.25
N GLN A 82 -3.09 -26.55 11.25
CA GLN A 82 -3.10 -25.08 11.47
C GLN A 82 -4.47 -24.50 11.88
N ARG A 83 -5.53 -25.26 11.84
CA ARG A 83 -6.90 -24.74 12.01
C ARG A 83 -7.26 -24.32 13.45
N GLN A 84 -6.63 -24.91 14.47
CA GLN A 84 -6.95 -24.66 15.88
C GLN A 84 -6.18 -23.49 16.50
N THR A 85 -5.02 -23.14 15.95
CA THR A 85 -4.15 -22.10 16.53
C THR A 85 -4.54 -20.70 16.09
N PHE A 86 -5.17 -20.56 14.92
CA PHE A 86 -5.48 -19.24 14.33
C PHE A 86 -6.53 -18.47 15.15
N LEU A 87 -7.54 -19.14 15.66
CA LEU A 87 -8.62 -18.52 16.45
C LEU A 87 -8.13 -17.98 17.80
N ASN A 88 -7.11 -18.59 18.39
CA ASN A 88 -6.57 -18.17 19.68
C ASN A 88 -5.70 -16.90 19.58
N TYR A 89 -5.08 -16.63 18.43
CA TYR A 89 -4.24 -15.45 18.21
C TYR A 89 -4.96 -14.28 17.52
N LEU A 90 -6.21 -14.48 17.12
CA LEU A 90 -7.01 -13.47 16.42
C LEU A 90 -7.19 -12.18 17.25
N PRO A 91 -7.53 -12.23 18.56
CA PRO A 91 -7.68 -11.02 19.37
C PRO A 91 -6.37 -10.25 19.56
N THR A 92 -5.24 -10.95 19.67
CA THR A 92 -3.91 -10.33 19.81
C THR A 92 -3.48 -9.62 18.52
N GLY A 93 -3.69 -10.25 17.37
CA GLY A 93 -3.42 -9.65 16.08
C GLY A 93 -4.28 -8.43 15.78
N LEU A 94 -5.56 -8.48 16.14
CA LEU A 94 -6.48 -7.37 15.97
C LEU A 94 -6.09 -6.17 16.85
N PHE A 95 -5.64 -6.40 18.07
CA PHE A 95 -5.16 -5.35 18.97
C PHE A 95 -3.91 -4.64 18.43
N ILE A 96 -2.93 -5.40 17.97
CA ILE A 96 -1.71 -4.85 17.34
C ILE A 96 -2.06 -4.08 16.05
N GLY A 97 -2.92 -4.64 15.20
CA GLY A 97 -3.40 -3.98 13.99
C GLY A 97 -4.12 -2.65 14.27
N PHE A 98 -4.91 -2.59 15.34
CA PHE A 98 -5.58 -1.37 15.76
C PHE A 98 -4.60 -0.27 16.21
N ILE A 99 -3.55 -0.63 16.95
CA ILE A 99 -2.49 0.32 17.36
C ILE A 99 -1.79 0.90 16.13
N ILE A 100 -1.38 0.05 15.19
CA ILE A 100 -0.72 0.50 13.96
C ILE A 100 -1.62 1.42 13.14
N LEU A 101 -2.91 1.10 13.06
CA LEU A 101 -3.88 1.90 12.33
C LEU A 101 -4.07 3.28 12.96
N MET A 102 -4.14 3.37 14.29
CA MET A 102 -4.23 4.63 15.02
C MET A 102 -2.98 5.49 14.82
N GLU A 103 -1.79 4.89 14.86
CA GLU A 103 -0.53 5.57 14.59
C GLU A 103 -0.49 6.15 13.16
N LEU A 104 -0.94 5.37 12.18
CA LEU A 104 -1.00 5.78 10.78
C LEU A 104 -1.94 6.96 10.56
N ILE A 105 -3.13 6.91 11.15
CA ILE A 105 -4.10 8.02 11.09
C ILE A 105 -3.51 9.29 11.73
N TYR A 106 -2.83 9.15 12.87
CA TYR A 106 -2.20 10.27 13.55
C TYR A 106 -1.13 10.95 12.68
N VAL A 107 -0.24 10.17 12.09
CA VAL A 107 0.83 10.68 11.20
C VAL A 107 0.26 11.38 9.97
N VAL A 108 -0.73 10.78 9.31
CA VAL A 108 -1.37 11.38 8.12
C VAL A 108 -2.13 12.67 8.48
N SER A 109 -2.81 12.70 9.61
CA SER A 109 -3.51 13.91 10.09
C SER A 109 -2.52 15.05 10.36
N GLN A 110 -1.38 14.75 10.97
CA GLN A 110 -0.38 15.75 11.30
C GLN A 110 0.34 16.29 10.04
N SER A 111 0.57 15.46 9.04
CA SER A 111 1.20 15.89 7.79
C SER A 111 0.34 16.90 7.02
N ASN A 112 -0.97 16.71 6.98
CA ASN A 112 -1.90 17.64 6.34
C ASN A 112 -1.90 19.04 6.99
N VAL A 113 -1.77 19.11 8.32
CA VAL A 113 -1.72 20.40 9.05
C VAL A 113 -0.44 21.17 8.70
N ASN A 114 0.68 20.50 8.55
CA ASN A 114 1.95 21.14 8.19
C ASN A 114 1.94 21.69 6.75
N PHE A 115 1.33 20.97 5.80
CA PHE A 115 1.18 21.44 4.42
C PHE A 115 0.37 22.74 4.33
N VAL A 116 -0.72 22.83 5.07
CA VAL A 116 -1.58 24.05 5.10
C VAL A 116 -0.82 25.23 5.71
N LYS A 117 -0.07 25.03 6.80
CA LYS A 117 0.74 26.09 7.42
C LYS A 117 1.84 26.59 6.49
N THR A 118 2.52 25.72 5.79
CA THR A 118 3.58 26.11 4.85
C THR A 118 3.03 26.95 3.70
N ASN A 119 1.91 26.55 3.08
CA ASN A 119 1.28 27.30 2.00
C ASN A 119 0.80 28.68 2.44
N SER A 120 0.22 28.81 3.63
CA SER A 120 -0.20 30.11 4.15
C SER A 120 0.98 31.07 4.41
N SER A 121 2.12 30.52 4.83
CA SER A 121 3.34 31.32 5.03
C SER A 121 3.91 31.84 3.71
N TYR A 122 3.93 31.01 2.67
CA TYR A 122 4.40 31.44 1.33
C TYR A 122 3.48 32.53 0.72
N ILE A 123 2.16 32.41 0.87
CA ILE A 123 1.21 33.41 0.38
C ILE A 123 1.42 34.74 1.08
N ASN A 124 1.66 34.77 2.40
CA ASN A 124 1.91 35.98 3.16
C ASN A 124 3.21 36.65 2.74
N ILE A 125 4.29 35.90 2.53
CA ILE A 125 5.57 36.43 2.06
C ILE A 125 5.44 37.02 0.65
N SER A 126 4.74 36.36 -0.25
CA SER A 126 4.52 36.86 -1.62
C SER A 126 3.72 38.16 -1.63
N ASN A 127 2.71 38.29 -0.77
CA ASN A 127 1.92 39.52 -0.64
C ASN A 127 2.76 40.68 -0.08
N GLN A 128 3.63 40.45 0.90
CA GLN A 128 4.54 41.44 1.41
C GLN A 128 5.54 41.92 0.35
N ILE A 129 6.08 41.03 -0.44
CA ILE A 129 7.00 41.38 -1.53
C ILE A 129 6.29 42.25 -2.57
N LEU A 130 5.07 41.90 -2.95
CA LEU A 130 4.25 42.67 -3.92
C LEU A 130 3.92 44.06 -3.39
N GLU A 131 3.63 44.18 -2.10
CA GLU A 131 3.33 45.50 -1.49
C GLU A 131 4.59 46.37 -1.45
N ASN A 132 5.73 45.80 -1.06
CA ASN A 132 7.00 46.53 -1.06
C ASN A 132 7.43 46.98 -2.46
N THR A 133 7.20 46.19 -3.49
CA THR A 133 7.52 46.56 -4.88
C THR A 133 6.60 47.68 -5.39
N LYS A 134 5.36 47.79 -4.94
CA LYS A 134 4.47 48.92 -5.26
C LYS A 134 4.91 50.24 -4.62
N ILE A 135 5.54 50.18 -3.44
CA ILE A 135 6.02 51.36 -2.73
C ILE A 135 7.27 51.92 -3.38
N ILE A 136 8.11 51.07 -3.97
CA ILE A 136 9.38 51.45 -4.62
C ILE A 136 9.18 51.91 -6.08
N GLY A 137 8.14 51.43 -6.71
CA GLY A 137 7.80 51.82 -8.09
C GLY A 137 6.85 52.99 -8.17
#